data_a94198b06357c45a0e9306ead9a338ad
#
_entry.id   a94198b06357c45a0e9306ead9a338ad
#
_cell.length_a   1.000
_cell.length_b   1.000
_cell.length_c   1.000
_cell.angle_alpha   90.00
_cell.angle_beta   90.00
_cell.angle_gamma   90.00
#
_symmetry.space_group_name_H-M   'P 1'
#
loop_
_entity.id
_entity.type
_entity.pdbx_description
1 polymer ?
#
loop_
_entity_poly.entity_id
_entity_poly.type
_entity_poly.pdbx_seq_one_letter_code
_entity_poly.pdbx_strand_id
1 'polypeptide(L)'
;KAVGYFSLGTFEFLVDSRSDGQEKFAFIEANARLQVEHTVTEEVTGVDLVQSQIEIASGKTLKDLGLTETPNARGFAIQARINMETIESDGTVRPSTGELTTYDPPSGPGVRTDGFGYAGFLPSTNYDSLLAKVIVYSARPSFEEASKKCERALSEFRIEGLATNIPFLRSVLKNNDFLTSNVTTRWVDENAA
;
A
#
# COMPACT_ATOMS: atom_id res chain seq x y z
N LYS A 1 -8.38 -10.09 24.41
CA LYS A 1 -9.15 -10.99 25.30
C LYS A 1 -10.43 -10.31 25.80
N ALA A 2 -10.41 -9.00 26.14
CA ALA A 2 -11.55 -8.31 26.73
C ALA A 2 -12.84 -8.33 25.87
N VAL A 3 -12.68 -8.27 24.52
CA VAL A 3 -13.80 -8.26 23.58
C VAL A 3 -14.00 -9.60 22.85
N GLY A 4 -13.19 -10.62 23.16
CA GLY A 4 -13.30 -11.95 22.54
C GLY A 4 -13.00 -11.96 21.03
N TYR A 5 -12.35 -10.91 20.49
CA TYR A 5 -12.01 -10.85 19.08
C TYR A 5 -10.97 -11.90 18.72
N PHE A 6 -11.20 -12.53 17.58
CA PHE A 6 -10.38 -13.62 17.05
C PHE A 6 -10.17 -13.39 15.55
N SER A 7 -8.95 -13.32 15.09
CA SER A 7 -8.50 -13.12 13.70
C SER A 7 -7.58 -11.90 13.57
N LEU A 8 -7.34 -11.44 12.34
CA LEU A 8 -6.57 -10.24 12.03
C LEU A 8 -7.39 -8.96 12.22
N GLY A 9 -6.72 -7.91 12.61
CA GLY A 9 -7.32 -6.58 12.67
C GLY A 9 -6.24 -5.50 12.60
N THR A 10 -6.66 -4.30 12.22
CA THR A 10 -5.81 -3.11 12.17
C THR A 10 -6.34 -2.05 13.12
N PHE A 11 -5.46 -1.44 13.88
CA PHE A 11 -5.78 -0.31 14.74
C PHE A 11 -5.06 0.92 14.19
N GLU A 12 -5.81 1.98 13.93
CA GLU A 12 -5.29 3.20 13.32
C GLU A 12 -5.15 4.31 14.34
N PHE A 13 -4.04 5.04 14.27
CA PHE A 13 -3.69 6.12 15.16
C PHE A 13 -3.18 7.33 14.37
N LEU A 14 -3.53 8.53 14.84
CA LEU A 14 -2.83 9.77 14.46
C LEU A 14 -1.67 10.00 15.42
N VAL A 15 -0.54 10.41 14.88
CA VAL A 15 0.66 10.76 15.67
C VAL A 15 0.98 12.24 15.44
N ASP A 16 1.14 13.01 16.52
CA ASP A 16 1.63 14.39 16.43
C ASP A 16 3.17 14.39 16.50
N SER A 17 3.80 14.49 15.34
CA SER A 17 5.26 14.52 15.20
C SER A 17 5.91 15.85 15.63
N ARG A 18 5.10 16.89 15.94
CA ARG A 18 5.59 18.23 16.37
C ARG A 18 5.83 18.33 17.87
N SER A 19 5.55 17.28 18.62
CA SER A 19 5.68 17.27 20.06
C SER A 19 7.16 17.20 20.47
N ASP A 20 7.51 17.96 21.48
CA ASP A 20 8.80 18.17 22.13
C ASP A 20 9.37 16.92 22.87
N GLY A 21 9.35 15.76 22.21
CA GLY A 21 9.89 14.49 22.71
C GLY A 21 8.87 13.57 23.40
N GLN A 22 7.60 13.94 23.47
CA GLN A 22 6.51 13.04 23.83
C GLN A 22 5.60 12.84 22.62
N GLU A 23 5.72 11.68 21.97
CA GLU A 23 4.78 11.30 20.91
C GLU A 23 3.36 11.26 21.47
N LYS A 24 2.53 12.20 21.02
CA LYS A 24 1.10 12.18 21.32
C LYS A 24 0.40 11.45 20.18
N PHE A 25 -0.35 10.44 20.55
CA PHE A 25 -1.14 9.70 19.57
C PHE A 25 -2.61 9.70 19.99
N ALA A 26 -3.49 9.68 19.00
CA ALA A 26 -4.92 9.53 19.17
C ALA A 26 -5.41 8.35 18.36
N PHE A 27 -6.20 7.48 19.00
CA PHE A 27 -6.86 6.37 18.33
C PHE A 27 -7.93 6.91 17.36
N ILE A 28 -7.93 6.39 16.14
CA ILE A 28 -8.92 6.73 15.10
C ILE A 28 -9.99 5.64 15.06
N GLU A 29 -9.60 4.44 14.63
CA GLU A 29 -10.53 3.34 14.44
C GLU A 29 -9.85 1.96 14.55
N ALA A 30 -10.68 0.92 14.63
CA ALA A 30 -10.26 -0.46 14.52
C ALA A 30 -11.01 -1.15 13.38
N ASN A 31 -10.27 -1.72 12.45
CA ASN A 31 -10.81 -2.51 11.35
C ASN A 31 -10.62 -4.00 11.67
N ALA A 32 -11.72 -4.67 12.01
CA ALA A 32 -11.71 -6.10 12.38
C ALA A 32 -11.67 -6.99 11.13
N ARG A 33 -10.69 -6.75 10.27
CA ARG A 33 -10.48 -7.46 8.99
C ARG A 33 -9.09 -7.21 8.45
N LEU A 34 -8.68 -8.01 7.47
CA LEU A 34 -7.53 -7.70 6.64
C LEU A 34 -7.78 -6.40 5.86
N GLN A 35 -6.77 -5.54 5.77
CA GLN A 35 -6.81 -4.31 4.99
C GLN A 35 -5.98 -4.42 3.71
N VAL A 36 -6.22 -3.51 2.75
CA VAL A 36 -5.55 -3.51 1.44
C VAL A 36 -4.03 -3.36 1.58
N GLU A 37 -3.59 -2.59 2.57
CA GLU A 37 -2.19 -2.26 2.85
C GLU A 37 -1.40 -3.33 3.60
N HIS A 38 -2.00 -4.47 3.97
CA HIS A 38 -1.33 -5.54 4.71
C HIS A 38 0.00 -6.00 4.09
N THR A 39 0.14 -5.86 2.78
CA THR A 39 1.30 -6.35 2.04
C THR A 39 2.61 -5.66 2.42
N VAL A 40 2.60 -4.39 2.85
CA VAL A 40 3.84 -3.74 3.32
C VAL A 40 4.34 -4.37 4.63
N THR A 41 3.43 -4.78 5.51
CA THR A 41 3.76 -5.51 6.73
C THR A 41 4.35 -6.88 6.39
N GLU A 42 3.76 -7.59 5.42
CA GLU A 42 4.28 -8.89 4.96
C GLU A 42 5.72 -8.76 4.45
N GLU A 43 5.98 -7.75 3.60
CA GLU A 43 7.29 -7.55 3.00
C GLU A 43 8.38 -7.21 4.03
N VAL A 44 8.10 -6.39 5.03
CA VAL A 44 9.11 -5.99 6.03
C VAL A 44 9.28 -7.01 7.15
N THR A 45 8.28 -7.86 7.42
CA THR A 45 8.33 -8.85 8.52
C THR A 45 8.61 -10.26 8.03
N GLY A 46 8.28 -10.57 6.77
CA GLY A 46 8.32 -11.93 6.22
C GLY A 46 7.16 -12.82 6.71
N VAL A 47 6.11 -12.23 7.32
CA VAL A 47 4.93 -12.95 7.79
C VAL A 47 3.84 -12.89 6.73
N ASP A 48 3.37 -14.03 6.25
CA ASP A 48 2.18 -14.13 5.41
C ASP A 48 0.93 -13.97 6.30
N LEU A 49 0.30 -12.79 6.24
CA LEU A 49 -0.86 -12.46 7.07
C LEU A 49 -2.11 -13.21 6.62
N VAL A 50 -2.27 -13.44 5.33
CA VAL A 50 -3.43 -14.17 4.78
C VAL A 50 -3.36 -15.65 5.20
N GLN A 51 -2.21 -16.28 5.03
CA GLN A 51 -1.99 -17.64 5.49
C GLN A 51 -2.17 -17.74 7.01
N SER A 52 -1.60 -16.80 7.77
CA SER A 52 -1.75 -16.76 9.23
C SER A 52 -3.22 -16.68 9.64
N GLN A 53 -4.04 -15.88 8.96
CA GLN A 53 -5.48 -15.76 9.22
C GLN A 53 -6.20 -17.10 9.00
N ILE A 54 -5.89 -17.81 7.91
CA ILE A 54 -6.46 -19.10 7.58
C ILE A 54 -6.05 -20.15 8.64
N GLU A 55 -4.79 -20.16 9.03
CA GLU A 55 -4.27 -21.08 10.04
C GLU A 55 -4.88 -20.84 11.42
N ILE A 56 -5.06 -19.58 11.82
CA ILE A 56 -5.77 -19.22 13.06
C ILE A 56 -7.24 -19.69 12.99
N ALA A 57 -7.91 -19.48 11.86
CA ALA A 57 -9.28 -19.93 11.67
C ALA A 57 -9.40 -21.47 11.74
N SER A 58 -8.33 -22.20 11.37
CA SER A 58 -8.26 -23.66 11.51
C SER A 58 -7.94 -24.16 12.94
N GLY A 59 -7.74 -23.23 13.89
CA GLY A 59 -7.52 -23.53 15.29
C GLY A 59 -6.05 -23.45 15.76
N LYS A 60 -5.11 -23.03 14.88
CA LYS A 60 -3.73 -22.79 15.32
C LYS A 60 -3.63 -21.57 16.22
N THR A 61 -2.69 -21.60 17.15
CA THR A 61 -2.37 -20.49 18.04
C THR A 61 -1.23 -19.65 17.49
N LEU A 62 -1.03 -18.43 18.01
CA LEU A 62 0.14 -17.61 17.68
C LEU A 62 1.46 -18.33 17.98
N LYS A 63 1.49 -19.23 18.98
CA LYS A 63 2.66 -20.06 19.29
C LYS A 63 2.96 -21.05 18.19
N ASP A 64 1.93 -21.68 17.62
CA ASP A 64 2.09 -22.65 16.54
C ASP A 64 2.59 -21.97 15.26
N LEU A 65 2.31 -20.67 15.10
CA LEU A 65 2.76 -19.83 13.99
C LEU A 65 4.13 -19.18 14.25
N GLY A 66 4.71 -19.30 15.44
CA GLY A 66 5.93 -18.60 15.82
C GLY A 66 5.76 -17.09 16.02
N LEU A 67 4.52 -16.62 16.23
CA LEU A 67 4.13 -15.20 16.34
C LEU A 67 3.82 -14.78 17.80
N THR A 68 4.51 -15.35 18.77
CA THR A 68 4.36 -14.95 20.19
C THR A 68 4.98 -13.62 20.51
N GLU A 69 5.99 -13.24 19.76
CA GLU A 69 6.68 -11.95 19.82
C GLU A 69 6.38 -11.14 18.57
N THR A 70 6.46 -9.81 18.69
CA THR A 70 6.32 -8.92 17.54
C THR A 70 7.45 -9.15 16.55
N PRO A 71 7.18 -9.50 15.27
CA PRO A 71 8.24 -9.67 14.29
C PRO A 71 9.01 -8.37 14.06
N ASN A 72 10.33 -8.46 13.93
CA ASN A 72 11.17 -7.32 13.63
C ASN A 72 11.00 -6.89 12.17
N ALA A 73 10.62 -5.64 11.94
CA ALA A 73 10.61 -5.06 10.60
C ALA A 73 12.05 -4.90 10.08
N ARG A 74 12.28 -5.26 8.81
CA ARG A 74 13.58 -5.15 8.13
C ARG A 74 13.39 -4.31 6.86
N GLY A 75 14.27 -3.33 6.67
CA GLY A 75 14.22 -2.46 5.48
C GLY A 75 12.95 -1.61 5.39
N PHE A 76 12.56 -1.30 4.18
CA PHE A 76 11.40 -0.48 3.87
C PHE A 76 10.54 -1.12 2.80
N ALA A 77 9.22 -0.97 2.91
CA ALA A 77 8.28 -1.34 1.85
C ALA A 77 7.34 -0.18 1.55
N ILE A 78 6.99 -0.04 0.28
CA ILE A 78 6.03 0.95 -0.22
C ILE A 78 4.99 0.20 -1.04
N GLN A 79 3.71 0.45 -0.76
CA GLN A 79 2.61 -0.03 -1.59
C GLN A 79 2.01 1.13 -2.36
N ALA A 80 1.98 1.02 -3.68
CA ALA A 80 1.27 1.92 -4.57
C ALA A 80 -0.04 1.25 -5.02
N ARG A 81 -1.18 1.92 -4.80
CA ARG A 81 -2.49 1.50 -5.30
C ARG A 81 -2.70 2.08 -6.69
N ILE A 82 -2.76 1.21 -7.69
CA ILE A 82 -3.01 1.61 -9.08
C ILE A 82 -4.51 1.62 -9.29
N ASN A 83 -5.05 2.84 -9.37
CA ASN A 83 -6.47 3.07 -9.56
C ASN A 83 -6.76 3.47 -11.00
N MET A 84 -7.91 3.05 -11.50
CA MET A 84 -8.45 3.43 -12.82
C MET A 84 -9.07 4.83 -12.72
N GLU A 85 -8.22 5.84 -12.62
CA GLU A 85 -8.61 7.23 -12.43
C GLU A 85 -7.49 8.18 -12.87
N THR A 86 -7.85 9.41 -13.19
CA THR A 86 -6.93 10.53 -13.34
C THR A 86 -7.09 11.48 -12.18
N ILE A 87 -6.00 12.13 -11.79
CA ILE A 87 -6.01 13.23 -10.82
C ILE A 87 -5.66 14.49 -11.59
N GLU A 88 -6.62 15.42 -11.65
CA GLU A 88 -6.48 16.71 -12.32
C GLU A 88 -5.61 17.65 -11.48
N SER A 89 -5.13 18.74 -12.08
CA SER A 89 -4.28 19.71 -11.40
C SER A 89 -4.95 20.43 -10.22
N ASP A 90 -6.27 20.40 -10.12
CA ASP A 90 -7.04 20.92 -8.99
C ASP A 90 -7.32 19.86 -7.89
N GLY A 91 -6.73 18.66 -8.01
CA GLY A 91 -6.95 17.55 -7.11
C GLY A 91 -8.23 16.73 -7.40
N THR A 92 -9.02 17.12 -8.41
CA THR A 92 -10.24 16.38 -8.77
C THR A 92 -9.91 15.00 -9.30
N VAL A 93 -10.51 13.98 -8.72
CA VAL A 93 -10.37 12.59 -9.14
C VAL A 93 -11.47 12.25 -10.16
N ARG A 94 -11.08 11.77 -11.33
CA ARG A 94 -11.99 11.32 -12.39
C ARG A 94 -11.81 9.82 -12.67
N PRO A 95 -12.84 8.98 -12.43
CA PRO A 95 -12.79 7.58 -12.81
C PRO A 95 -12.55 7.43 -14.32
N SER A 96 -11.75 6.43 -14.68
CA SER A 96 -11.48 6.04 -16.06
C SER A 96 -12.04 4.64 -16.32
N THR A 97 -12.64 4.48 -17.49
CA THR A 97 -13.18 3.21 -17.94
C THR A 97 -12.64 2.89 -19.34
N GLY A 98 -12.56 1.63 -19.69
CA GLY A 98 -12.07 1.17 -20.99
C GLY A 98 -11.66 -0.29 -20.92
N GLU A 99 -11.49 -0.91 -22.08
CA GLU A 99 -10.92 -2.25 -22.19
C GLU A 99 -9.40 -2.15 -22.07
N LEU A 100 -8.79 -2.96 -21.21
CA LEU A 100 -7.35 -3.09 -21.10
C LEU A 100 -6.78 -3.71 -22.39
N THR A 101 -6.09 -2.94 -23.19
CA THR A 101 -5.42 -3.45 -24.41
C THR A 101 -4.03 -3.98 -24.10
N THR A 102 -3.39 -3.44 -23.05
CA THR A 102 -2.12 -3.91 -22.52
C THR A 102 -2.17 -3.92 -20.98
N TYR A 103 -1.63 -4.98 -20.39
CA TYR A 103 -1.42 -5.11 -18.94
C TYR A 103 -0.16 -5.90 -18.66
N ASP A 104 0.97 -5.20 -18.57
CA ASP A 104 2.29 -5.78 -18.33
C ASP A 104 2.81 -5.30 -16.96
N PRO A 105 2.60 -6.07 -15.88
CA PRO A 105 3.02 -5.66 -14.54
C PRO A 105 4.54 -5.68 -14.40
N PRO A 106 5.09 -4.77 -13.55
CA PRO A 106 6.52 -4.75 -13.26
C PRO A 106 6.95 -6.01 -12.51
N SER A 107 8.21 -6.38 -12.65
CA SER A 107 8.80 -7.54 -11.99
C SER A 107 10.23 -7.27 -11.52
N GLY A 108 10.80 -8.25 -10.81
CA GLY A 108 12.19 -8.22 -10.34
C GLY A 108 12.31 -8.34 -8.82
N PRO A 109 13.54 -8.40 -8.28
CA PRO A 109 13.79 -8.60 -6.86
C PRO A 109 13.17 -7.50 -5.99
N GLY A 110 12.30 -7.91 -5.05
CA GLY A 110 11.59 -6.99 -4.15
C GLY A 110 10.53 -6.13 -4.88
N VAL A 111 9.96 -6.63 -5.97
CA VAL A 111 8.77 -6.08 -6.63
C VAL A 111 7.71 -7.17 -6.67
N ARG A 112 6.56 -6.89 -6.08
CA ARG A 112 5.37 -7.74 -6.06
C ARG A 112 4.21 -6.95 -6.66
N THR A 113 3.42 -7.60 -7.50
CA THR A 113 2.19 -7.03 -8.03
C THR A 113 1.02 -7.93 -7.66
N ASP A 114 0.06 -7.38 -6.91
CA ASP A 114 -1.22 -8.03 -6.63
C ASP A 114 -2.29 -7.31 -7.47
N GLY A 115 -2.86 -7.97 -8.44
CA GLY A 115 -3.83 -7.37 -9.35
C GLY A 115 -4.68 -8.43 -10.05
N PHE A 116 -5.69 -7.98 -10.79
CA PHE A 116 -6.63 -8.87 -11.49
C PHE A 116 -6.78 -8.51 -12.98
N GLY A 117 -6.02 -7.50 -13.46
CA GLY A 117 -6.04 -7.07 -14.85
C GLY A 117 -5.39 -8.07 -15.80
N TYR A 118 -5.86 -8.10 -17.03
CA TYR A 118 -5.25 -8.79 -18.17
C TYR A 118 -5.70 -8.13 -19.47
N ALA A 119 -4.95 -8.30 -20.56
CA ALA A 119 -5.33 -7.76 -21.87
C ALA A 119 -6.67 -8.34 -22.33
N GLY A 120 -7.58 -7.49 -22.82
CA GLY A 120 -8.95 -7.83 -23.19
C GLY A 120 -9.95 -7.75 -22.03
N PHE A 121 -9.52 -7.41 -20.82
CA PHE A 121 -10.42 -7.26 -19.68
C PHE A 121 -11.09 -5.88 -19.68
N LEU A 122 -12.40 -5.85 -19.42
CA LEU A 122 -13.18 -4.64 -19.23
C LEU A 122 -13.55 -4.48 -17.76
N PRO A 123 -12.72 -3.77 -16.97
CA PRO A 123 -12.98 -3.58 -15.55
C PRO A 123 -14.18 -2.67 -15.30
N SER A 124 -14.85 -2.86 -14.16
CA SER A 124 -15.92 -2.00 -13.69
C SER A 124 -15.46 -1.15 -12.52
N THR A 125 -15.75 0.14 -12.56
CA THR A 125 -15.50 1.09 -11.47
C THR A 125 -16.71 1.29 -10.54
N ASN A 126 -17.75 0.44 -10.66
CA ASN A 126 -19.00 0.61 -9.91
C ASN A 126 -18.83 0.47 -8.39
N TYR A 127 -17.79 -0.20 -7.93
CA TYR A 127 -17.52 -0.43 -6.50
C TYR A 127 -16.19 0.17 -6.04
N ASP A 128 -15.13 -0.03 -6.82
CA ASP A 128 -13.77 0.42 -6.51
C ASP A 128 -13.02 0.67 -7.81
N SER A 129 -12.19 1.70 -7.83
CA SER A 129 -11.30 2.00 -8.95
C SER A 129 -9.99 1.22 -8.92
N LEU A 130 -9.71 0.48 -7.83
CA LEU A 130 -8.45 -0.26 -7.64
C LEU A 130 -8.31 -1.36 -8.71
N LEU A 131 -7.25 -1.29 -9.51
CA LEU A 131 -6.90 -2.28 -10.53
C LEU A 131 -5.80 -3.22 -10.04
N ALA A 132 -4.80 -2.68 -9.37
CA ALA A 132 -3.66 -3.43 -8.87
C ALA A 132 -2.98 -2.71 -7.71
N LYS A 133 -2.16 -3.45 -6.96
CA LYS A 133 -1.17 -2.91 -6.02
C LYS A 133 0.22 -3.29 -6.51
N VAL A 134 1.12 -2.32 -6.54
CA VAL A 134 2.56 -2.57 -6.69
C VAL A 134 3.20 -2.40 -5.33
N ILE A 135 3.81 -3.45 -4.81
CA ILE A 135 4.48 -3.45 -3.52
C ILE A 135 5.97 -3.60 -3.78
N VAL A 136 6.73 -2.66 -3.25
CA VAL A 136 8.18 -2.67 -3.40
C VAL A 136 8.84 -2.80 -2.05
N TYR A 137 9.81 -3.69 -1.96
CA TYR A 137 10.63 -3.92 -0.78
C TYR A 137 12.10 -3.62 -1.05
N SER A 138 12.76 -2.94 -0.11
CA SER A 138 14.20 -2.77 -0.06
C SER A 138 14.74 -3.20 1.30
N ALA A 139 15.66 -4.16 1.32
CA ALA A 139 16.34 -4.58 2.55
C ALA A 139 17.35 -3.54 3.07
N ARG A 140 17.69 -2.53 2.25
CA ARG A 140 18.60 -1.45 2.67
C ARG A 140 17.90 -0.49 3.63
N PRO A 141 18.62 0.07 4.61
CA PRO A 141 18.05 0.99 5.59
C PRO A 141 17.88 2.41 5.01
N SER A 142 17.24 2.53 3.85
CA SER A 142 17.00 3.79 3.14
C SER A 142 15.61 3.80 2.52
N PHE A 143 14.76 4.70 3.01
CA PHE A 143 13.44 4.95 2.45
C PHE A 143 13.53 5.50 1.02
N GLU A 144 14.51 6.36 0.76
CA GLU A 144 14.75 6.93 -0.56
C GLU A 144 15.03 5.84 -1.62
N GLU A 145 15.79 4.79 -1.26
CA GLU A 145 16.02 3.67 -2.20
C GLU A 145 14.75 2.86 -2.46
N ALA A 146 13.90 2.66 -1.46
CA ALA A 146 12.60 2.03 -1.65
C ALA A 146 11.71 2.88 -2.57
N SER A 147 11.72 4.22 -2.39
CA SER A 147 10.99 5.16 -3.22
C SER A 147 11.46 5.14 -4.68
N LYS A 148 12.79 5.19 -4.92
CA LYS A 148 13.37 5.08 -6.27
C LYS A 148 13.01 3.75 -6.94
N LYS A 149 13.04 2.65 -6.20
CA LYS A 149 12.64 1.33 -6.71
C LYS A 149 11.14 1.31 -7.06
N CYS A 150 10.28 1.91 -6.23
CA CYS A 150 8.85 2.00 -6.49
C CYS A 150 8.57 2.86 -7.72
N GLU A 151 9.22 4.00 -7.86
CA GLU A 151 9.10 4.86 -9.05
C GLU A 151 9.52 4.13 -10.32
N ARG A 152 10.63 3.39 -10.29
CA ARG A 152 11.08 2.55 -11.40
C ARG A 152 10.02 1.49 -11.74
N ALA A 153 9.54 0.75 -10.75
CA ALA A 153 8.51 -0.27 -10.97
C ALA A 153 7.25 0.32 -11.60
N LEU A 154 6.78 1.49 -11.12
CA LEU A 154 5.63 2.18 -11.72
C LEU A 154 5.92 2.66 -13.15
N SER A 155 7.16 3.04 -13.46
CA SER A 155 7.53 3.45 -14.83
C SER A 155 7.57 2.28 -15.82
N GLU A 156 7.77 1.07 -15.34
CA GLU A 156 7.78 -0.17 -16.12
C GLU A 156 6.38 -0.79 -16.29
N PHE A 157 5.41 -0.39 -15.47
CA PHE A 157 4.05 -0.93 -15.55
C PHE A 157 3.33 -0.38 -16.79
N ARG A 158 3.15 -1.21 -17.78
CA ARG A 158 2.42 -0.85 -19.00
C ARG A 158 0.95 -1.21 -18.87
N ILE A 159 0.11 -0.18 -18.84
CA ILE A 159 -1.35 -0.28 -18.83
C ILE A 159 -1.85 0.60 -19.96
N GLU A 160 -2.58 0.02 -20.92
CA GLU A 160 -3.16 0.74 -22.05
C GLU A 160 -4.64 0.41 -22.19
N GLY A 161 -5.42 1.33 -22.76
CA GLY A 161 -6.86 1.20 -22.97
C GLY A 161 -7.71 1.96 -21.94
N LEU A 162 -7.14 2.30 -20.79
CA LEU A 162 -7.74 3.20 -19.79
C LEU A 162 -6.64 4.03 -19.09
N ALA A 163 -7.04 5.12 -18.46
CA ALA A 163 -6.13 5.95 -17.68
C ALA A 163 -6.02 5.45 -16.24
N THR A 164 -4.85 5.67 -15.63
CA THR A 164 -4.56 5.33 -14.23
C THR A 164 -3.91 6.50 -13.50
N ASN A 165 -3.88 6.43 -12.17
CA ASN A 165 -3.21 7.39 -11.31
C ASN A 165 -1.67 7.21 -11.25
N ILE A 166 -1.06 6.34 -12.06
CA ILE A 166 0.39 6.11 -12.07
C ILE A 166 1.19 7.41 -12.23
N PRO A 167 0.85 8.36 -13.13
CA PRO A 167 1.59 9.62 -13.25
C PRO A 167 1.64 10.41 -11.94
N PHE A 168 0.53 10.50 -11.23
CA PHE A 168 0.46 11.14 -9.91
C PHE A 168 1.32 10.43 -8.87
N LEU A 169 1.20 9.11 -8.75
CA LEU A 169 2.00 8.31 -7.81
C LEU A 169 3.52 8.49 -8.05
N ARG A 170 3.92 8.53 -9.31
CA ARG A 170 5.32 8.79 -9.69
C ARG A 170 5.78 10.19 -9.32
N SER A 171 4.91 11.21 -9.37
CA SER A 171 5.25 12.55 -8.90
C SER A 171 5.45 12.60 -7.39
N VAL A 172 4.57 11.95 -6.63
CA VAL A 172 4.68 11.80 -5.17
C VAL A 172 6.02 11.17 -4.78
N LEU A 173 6.38 10.04 -5.42
CA LEU A 173 7.62 9.31 -5.12
C LEU A 173 8.91 10.10 -5.40
N LYS A 174 8.83 11.15 -6.21
CA LYS A 174 9.96 12.06 -6.52
C LYS A 174 9.97 13.31 -5.65
N ASN A 175 8.89 13.59 -4.95
CA ASN A 175 8.77 14.80 -4.15
C ASN A 175 9.69 14.73 -2.93
N ASN A 176 10.42 15.82 -2.67
CA ASN A 176 11.40 15.89 -1.57
C ASN A 176 10.75 15.76 -0.19
N ASP A 177 9.56 16.32 0.01
CA ASP A 177 8.85 16.19 1.29
C ASP A 177 8.50 14.74 1.58
N PHE A 178 8.04 14.00 0.55
CA PHE A 178 7.79 12.57 0.68
C PHE A 178 9.07 11.80 1.00
N LEU A 179 10.18 12.07 0.30
CA LEU A 179 11.47 11.40 0.51
C LEU A 179 12.06 11.66 1.90
N THR A 180 11.80 12.83 2.46
CA THR A 180 12.26 13.22 3.81
C THR A 180 11.25 12.95 4.92
N SER A 181 10.12 12.30 4.58
CA SER A 181 9.01 12.02 5.50
C SER A 181 8.39 13.29 6.12
N ASN A 182 8.49 14.43 5.44
CA ASN A 182 7.89 15.70 5.83
C ASN A 182 6.47 15.84 5.24
N VAL A 183 5.65 14.83 5.46
CA VAL A 183 4.26 14.76 4.95
C VAL A 183 3.28 14.76 6.12
N THR A 184 2.13 15.37 5.91
CA THR A 184 1.02 15.42 6.86
C THR A 184 -0.22 14.80 6.25
N THR A 185 -1.28 14.63 7.05
CA THR A 185 -2.57 14.13 6.56
C THR A 185 -3.21 15.02 5.48
N ARG A 186 -2.78 16.28 5.33
CA ARG A 186 -3.26 17.24 4.32
C ARG A 186 -2.30 17.41 3.16
N TRP A 187 -1.13 16.78 3.22
CA TRP A 187 -0.06 17.04 2.26
C TRP A 187 -0.48 16.76 0.81
N VAL A 188 -1.24 15.69 0.57
CA VAL A 188 -1.73 15.36 -0.78
C VAL A 188 -2.67 16.46 -1.29
N ASP A 189 -3.62 16.93 -0.48
CA ASP A 189 -4.57 17.96 -0.88
C ASP A 189 -3.86 19.29 -1.19
N GLU A 190 -2.74 19.56 -0.51
CA GLU A 190 -1.96 20.80 -0.64
C GLU A 190 -0.93 20.74 -1.80
N ASN A 191 -0.60 19.52 -2.30
CA ASN A 191 0.47 19.28 -3.29
C ASN A 191 0.04 18.41 -4.47
N ALA A 192 -1.24 18.12 -4.64
CA ALA A 192 -1.74 17.30 -5.75
C ALA A 192 -1.74 18.02 -7.12
N ALA A 193 -1.37 19.32 -7.16
CA ALA A 193 -1.30 20.14 -8.36
C ALA A 193 0.05 20.04 -9.07
#